data_d5cbb466e38ce7b08b3b0fa3d0db1cde
#
_entry.id   d5cbb466e38ce7b08b3b0fa3d0db1cde
#
_cell.length_a   1.000
_cell.length_b   1.000
_cell.length_c   1.000
_cell.angle_alpha   90.00
_cell.angle_beta   90.00
_cell.angle_gamma   90.00
#
_symmetry.space_group_name_H-M   'P 1'
#
loop_
_entity.id
_entity.type
_entity.pdbx_description
1 polymer ?
#
loop_
_entity_poly.entity_id
_entity_poly.type
_entity_poly.pdbx_seq_one_letter_code
_entity_poly.pdbx_strand_id
1 'polypeptide(L)'
;MAGALTVANGLSRERLADQLTRVDAINASLGDAFTLLKGIEVDIHLDGTLDQDDDMLDQLDVVTASIHSKLRQPSFEMTPRMVAAVRHPRTNVLAHCTGQLVTGSRGKRPPSQFDAEKVFRACLDHDVAVEINSRPERCDPPDELIELARDLGCLFTIDSDAHAPGQLDMKSLGCERAERLGIPAERIVTTWPVDEVRAWAKG
;
A
#
# COMPACT_ATOMS: atom_id res chain seq x y z
N MET A 1 -3.77 -21.46 -0.72
CA MET A 1 -3.38 -21.43 0.72
C MET A 1 -3.04 -20.00 1.08
N ALA A 2 -4.06 -19.18 1.29
CA ALA A 2 -3.88 -17.82 1.83
C ALA A 2 -3.51 -17.97 3.31
N GLY A 3 -2.37 -17.44 3.74
CA GLY A 3 -1.98 -17.50 5.14
C GLY A 3 -0.51 -17.37 5.44
N ALA A 4 0.29 -16.78 4.55
CA ALA A 4 1.70 -16.57 4.84
C ALA A 4 1.95 -15.39 5.80
N LEU A 5 0.98 -14.51 6.00
CA LEU A 5 1.07 -13.38 6.94
C LEU A 5 0.87 -13.84 8.40
N THR A 6 1.90 -14.46 8.97
CA THR A 6 1.93 -14.81 10.39
C THR A 6 1.97 -13.59 11.31
N VAL A 7 2.34 -12.43 10.81
CA VAL A 7 2.50 -11.18 11.59
C VAL A 7 1.20 -10.39 11.72
N ALA A 8 0.29 -10.49 10.76
CA ALA A 8 -0.95 -9.67 10.71
C ALA A 8 -2.24 -10.50 10.67
N ASN A 9 -2.18 -11.80 10.96
CA ASN A 9 -3.36 -12.67 10.97
C ASN A 9 -4.13 -12.66 9.63
N GLY A 10 -3.41 -12.89 8.52
CA GLY A 10 -3.92 -12.79 7.16
C GLY A 10 -5.34 -13.36 7.00
N LEU A 11 -6.16 -12.69 6.21
CA LEU A 11 -7.53 -13.11 5.97
C LEU A 11 -7.57 -14.32 5.06
N SER A 12 -8.23 -15.40 5.50
CA SER A 12 -8.63 -16.46 4.57
C SER A 12 -9.68 -15.92 3.59
N ARG A 13 -9.85 -16.60 2.46
CA ARG A 13 -10.87 -16.29 1.45
C ARG A 13 -12.27 -16.09 2.06
N GLU A 14 -12.68 -16.99 2.96
CA GLU A 14 -13.99 -16.95 3.62
C GLU A 14 -14.11 -15.70 4.51
N ARG A 15 -13.07 -15.40 5.29
CA ARG A 15 -13.06 -14.21 6.15
C ARG A 15 -13.06 -12.91 5.34
N LEU A 16 -12.36 -12.89 4.21
CA LEU A 16 -12.41 -11.74 3.30
C LEU A 16 -13.82 -11.57 2.72
N ALA A 17 -14.46 -12.64 2.22
CA ALA A 17 -15.83 -12.59 1.71
C ALA A 17 -16.83 -12.08 2.76
N ASP A 18 -16.70 -12.55 4.01
CA ASP A 18 -17.51 -12.04 5.13
C ASP A 18 -17.26 -10.54 5.38
N GLN A 19 -16.02 -10.09 5.30
CA GLN A 19 -15.68 -8.67 5.45
C GLN A 19 -16.31 -7.82 4.34
N LEU A 20 -16.23 -8.25 3.08
CA LEU A 20 -16.84 -7.55 1.95
C LEU A 20 -18.35 -7.40 2.14
N THR A 21 -19.03 -8.47 2.58
CA THR A 21 -20.46 -8.43 2.89
C THR A 21 -20.79 -7.41 3.99
N ARG A 22 -19.95 -7.34 5.03
CA ARG A 22 -20.12 -6.34 6.11
C ARG A 22 -19.91 -4.90 5.62
N VAL A 23 -18.91 -4.68 4.75
CA VAL A 23 -18.67 -3.36 4.14
C VAL A 23 -19.88 -2.94 3.31
N ASP A 24 -20.49 -3.85 2.52
CA ASP A 24 -21.71 -3.56 1.77
C ASP A 24 -22.88 -3.15 2.68
N ALA A 25 -23.08 -3.88 3.78
CA ALA A 25 -24.12 -3.56 4.76
C ALA A 25 -23.89 -2.20 5.43
N ILE A 26 -22.64 -1.86 5.76
CA ILE A 26 -22.27 -0.56 6.31
C ILE A 26 -22.56 0.54 5.29
N ASN A 27 -22.11 0.40 4.03
CA ASN A 27 -22.36 1.39 2.98
C ASN A 27 -23.86 1.60 2.76
N ALA A 28 -24.66 0.52 2.74
CA ALA A 28 -26.11 0.61 2.65
C ALA A 28 -26.74 1.42 3.79
N SER A 29 -26.15 1.38 5.00
CA SER A 29 -26.62 2.14 6.15
C SER A 29 -26.19 3.60 6.15
N LEU A 30 -25.07 3.92 5.50
CA LEU A 30 -24.49 5.27 5.43
C LEU A 30 -25.09 6.09 4.28
N GLY A 31 -25.66 5.45 3.28
CA GLY A 31 -26.17 6.10 2.07
C GLY A 31 -25.10 6.94 1.39
N ASP A 32 -25.45 8.10 0.89
CA ASP A 32 -24.54 9.00 0.18
C ASP A 32 -23.62 9.84 1.08
N ALA A 33 -23.76 9.71 2.40
CA ALA A 33 -23.00 10.53 3.34
C ALA A 33 -21.52 10.13 3.46
N PHE A 34 -21.22 8.84 3.24
CA PHE A 34 -19.87 8.30 3.36
C PHE A 34 -19.77 6.98 2.59
N THR A 35 -18.62 6.74 1.97
CA THR A 35 -18.32 5.47 1.30
C THR A 35 -17.12 4.80 1.95
N LEU A 36 -17.33 3.60 2.48
CA LEU A 36 -16.25 2.73 2.95
C LEU A 36 -15.78 1.85 1.77
N LEU A 37 -14.54 2.07 1.32
CA LEU A 37 -13.95 1.27 0.23
C LEU A 37 -13.60 -0.13 0.71
N LYS A 38 -13.78 -1.13 -0.14
CA LYS A 38 -13.33 -2.50 0.06
C LYS A 38 -11.85 -2.57 -0.28
N GLY A 39 -11.01 -2.82 0.70
CA GLY A 39 -9.57 -2.91 0.49
C GLY A 39 -8.93 -4.11 1.20
N ILE A 40 -7.73 -4.45 0.77
CA ILE A 40 -6.87 -5.44 1.40
C ILE A 40 -5.41 -5.00 1.30
N GLU A 41 -4.63 -5.33 2.31
CA GLU A 41 -3.18 -5.42 2.21
C GLU A 41 -2.78 -6.87 1.99
N VAL A 42 -2.10 -7.16 0.89
CA VAL A 42 -1.60 -8.48 0.51
C VAL A 42 -0.09 -8.56 0.61
N ASP A 43 0.44 -9.73 0.98
CA ASP A 43 1.90 -9.96 0.93
C ASP A 43 2.35 -10.25 -0.51
N ILE A 44 3.54 -9.77 -0.84
CA ILE A 44 4.24 -10.09 -2.08
C ILE A 44 5.10 -11.33 -1.83
N HIS A 45 4.78 -12.44 -2.48
CA HIS A 45 5.57 -13.67 -2.41
C HIS A 45 6.97 -13.51 -3.01
N LEU A 46 7.85 -14.49 -2.79
CA LEU A 46 9.24 -14.44 -3.27
C LEU A 46 9.36 -14.37 -4.80
N ASP A 47 8.40 -14.90 -5.50
CA ASP A 47 8.29 -14.86 -6.97
C ASP A 47 7.59 -13.61 -7.50
N GLY A 48 7.11 -12.73 -6.60
CA GLY A 48 6.39 -11.50 -6.93
C GLY A 48 4.88 -11.66 -7.12
N THR A 49 4.33 -12.86 -6.92
CA THR A 49 2.87 -13.06 -6.89
C THR A 49 2.25 -12.49 -5.60
N LEU A 50 0.96 -12.22 -5.62
CA LEU A 50 0.22 -11.70 -4.46
C LEU A 50 -0.38 -12.84 -3.63
N ASP A 51 -0.45 -12.67 -2.30
CA ASP A 51 -1.00 -13.65 -1.34
C ASP A 51 -2.54 -13.60 -1.31
N GLN A 52 -3.18 -13.55 -2.49
CA GLN A 52 -4.62 -13.66 -2.62
C GLN A 52 -4.99 -14.08 -4.05
N ASP A 53 -6.12 -14.79 -4.21
CA ASP A 53 -6.62 -15.23 -5.51
C ASP A 53 -7.19 -14.05 -6.31
N ASP A 54 -6.96 -14.02 -7.63
CA ASP A 54 -7.39 -12.92 -8.53
C ASP A 54 -8.88 -12.64 -8.46
N ASP A 55 -9.72 -13.69 -8.37
CA ASP A 55 -11.17 -13.55 -8.30
C ASP A 55 -11.66 -12.90 -6.98
N MET A 56 -10.84 -12.93 -5.93
CA MET A 56 -11.07 -12.17 -4.71
C MET A 56 -10.57 -10.74 -4.84
N LEU A 57 -9.41 -10.55 -5.47
CA LEU A 57 -8.87 -9.21 -5.74
C LEU A 57 -9.82 -8.39 -6.63
N ASP A 58 -10.50 -9.02 -7.59
CA ASP A 58 -11.48 -8.38 -8.49
C ASP A 58 -12.73 -7.83 -7.77
N GLN A 59 -13.01 -8.29 -6.56
CA GLN A 59 -14.11 -7.83 -5.73
C GLN A 59 -13.76 -6.60 -4.87
N LEU A 60 -12.51 -6.15 -4.91
CA LEU A 60 -12.00 -5.05 -4.09
C LEU A 60 -12.01 -3.73 -4.85
N ASP A 61 -12.17 -2.64 -4.12
CA ASP A 61 -12.00 -1.29 -4.64
C ASP A 61 -10.50 -0.95 -4.73
N VAL A 62 -9.68 -1.32 -3.72
CA VAL A 62 -8.25 -1.01 -3.67
C VAL A 62 -7.45 -2.20 -3.12
N VAL A 63 -6.34 -2.52 -3.77
CA VAL A 63 -5.38 -3.54 -3.35
C VAL A 63 -4.02 -2.89 -3.06
N THR A 64 -3.57 -3.06 -1.84
CA THR A 64 -2.27 -2.59 -1.35
C THR A 64 -1.33 -3.78 -1.26
N ALA A 65 -0.21 -3.75 -1.96
CA ALA A 65 0.79 -4.81 -1.96
C ALA A 65 2.03 -4.43 -1.16
N SER A 66 2.50 -5.31 -0.28
CA SER A 66 3.63 -5.04 0.60
C SER A 66 4.50 -6.27 0.83
N ILE A 67 5.73 -6.05 1.30
CA ILE A 67 6.68 -7.13 1.59
C ILE A 67 6.84 -7.30 3.09
N HIS A 68 6.52 -8.49 3.60
CA HIS A 68 6.66 -8.83 5.02
C HIS A 68 7.70 -9.91 5.30
N SER A 69 8.19 -10.59 4.27
CA SER A 69 9.13 -11.69 4.39
C SER A 69 10.44 -11.42 3.65
N LYS A 70 11.56 -11.98 4.15
CA LYS A 70 12.87 -11.88 3.50
C LYS A 70 13.31 -10.45 3.18
N LEU A 71 12.99 -9.50 4.05
CA LEU A 71 13.30 -8.07 3.89
C LEU A 71 14.79 -7.74 3.67
N ARG A 72 15.69 -8.69 3.93
CA ARG A 72 17.14 -8.56 3.71
C ARG A 72 17.62 -9.23 2.43
N GLN A 73 16.73 -9.57 1.49
CA GLN A 73 17.14 -10.05 0.18
C GLN A 73 18.05 -9.03 -0.50
N PRO A 74 19.04 -9.48 -1.28
CA PRO A 74 19.87 -8.56 -2.06
C PRO A 74 19.03 -7.89 -3.16
N SER A 75 19.44 -6.71 -3.60
CA SER A 75 18.70 -5.88 -4.56
C SER A 75 18.36 -6.63 -5.86
N PHE A 76 19.25 -7.50 -6.35
CA PHE A 76 19.01 -8.26 -7.59
C PHE A 76 17.88 -9.31 -7.47
N GLU A 77 17.50 -9.72 -6.24
CA GLU A 77 16.34 -10.56 -5.96
C GLU A 77 15.10 -9.72 -5.60
N MET A 78 15.28 -8.69 -4.77
CA MET A 78 14.18 -7.85 -4.30
C MET A 78 13.54 -7.03 -5.42
N THR A 79 14.35 -6.45 -6.30
CA THR A 79 13.85 -5.61 -7.39
C THR A 79 12.90 -6.35 -8.33
N PRO A 80 13.24 -7.53 -8.91
CA PRO A 80 12.31 -8.25 -9.78
C PRO A 80 11.05 -8.73 -9.03
N ARG A 81 11.16 -9.09 -7.75
CA ARG A 81 10.03 -9.44 -6.90
C ARG A 81 9.02 -8.28 -6.80
N MET A 82 9.50 -7.07 -6.49
CA MET A 82 8.65 -5.88 -6.39
C MET A 82 8.05 -5.47 -7.74
N VAL A 83 8.87 -5.48 -8.80
CA VAL A 83 8.42 -5.15 -10.15
C VAL A 83 7.33 -6.12 -10.64
N ALA A 84 7.46 -7.42 -10.34
CA ALA A 84 6.44 -8.40 -10.69
C ALA A 84 5.10 -8.12 -9.98
N ALA A 85 5.13 -7.80 -8.69
CA ALA A 85 3.93 -7.44 -7.93
C ALA A 85 3.29 -6.14 -8.42
N VAL A 86 4.09 -5.11 -8.72
CA VAL A 86 3.61 -3.83 -9.27
C VAL A 86 2.94 -4.02 -10.63
N ARG A 87 3.42 -4.97 -11.45
CA ARG A 87 2.82 -5.28 -12.76
C ARG A 87 1.51 -6.07 -12.67
N HIS A 88 1.15 -6.55 -11.51
CA HIS A 88 -0.11 -7.26 -11.34
C HIS A 88 -1.29 -6.29 -11.56
N PRO A 89 -2.27 -6.59 -12.43
CA PRO A 89 -3.31 -5.64 -12.84
C PRO A 89 -4.20 -5.18 -11.67
N ARG A 90 -4.19 -5.90 -10.54
CA ARG A 90 -4.96 -5.52 -9.36
C ARG A 90 -4.13 -4.83 -8.28
N THR A 91 -2.82 -4.63 -8.47
CA THR A 91 -2.01 -3.84 -7.54
C THR A 91 -2.27 -2.36 -7.76
N ASN A 92 -2.82 -1.68 -6.76
CA ASN A 92 -3.06 -0.23 -6.81
C ASN A 92 -2.02 0.55 -6.02
N VAL A 93 -1.54 0.02 -4.89
CA VAL A 93 -0.59 0.71 -4.01
C VAL A 93 0.57 -0.22 -3.68
N LEU A 94 1.80 0.29 -3.79
CA LEU A 94 3.00 -0.33 -3.24
C LEU A 94 3.26 0.27 -1.85
N ALA A 95 2.96 -0.51 -0.79
CA ALA A 95 3.01 -0.03 0.58
C ALA A 95 4.36 -0.27 1.25
N HIS A 96 4.71 0.66 2.17
CA HIS A 96 5.92 0.66 3.02
C HIS A 96 7.08 -0.13 2.40
N CYS A 97 7.43 0.26 1.18
CA CYS A 97 8.23 -0.50 0.22
C CYS A 97 9.64 -0.86 0.70
N THR A 98 10.15 -0.18 1.72
CA THR A 98 11.45 -0.53 2.32
C THR A 98 11.31 -1.45 3.55
N GLY A 99 10.13 -1.50 4.16
CA GLY A 99 9.88 -2.26 5.37
C GLY A 99 10.70 -1.78 6.58
N GLN A 100 11.31 -0.58 6.53
CA GLN A 100 12.14 -0.07 7.62
C GLN A 100 11.35 0.18 8.90
N LEU A 101 12.07 0.19 10.02
CA LEU A 101 11.59 0.67 11.32
C LEU A 101 12.68 1.56 11.93
N VAL A 102 12.36 2.83 12.15
CA VAL A 102 13.30 3.81 12.73
C VAL A 102 13.23 3.84 14.25
N THR A 103 12.09 3.44 14.82
CA THR A 103 11.84 3.40 16.27
C THR A 103 10.74 2.36 16.59
N GLY A 104 10.35 2.25 17.85
CA GLY A 104 9.23 1.45 18.32
C GLY A 104 9.61 0.21 19.11
N SER A 105 8.60 -0.46 19.70
CA SER A 105 8.76 -1.64 20.56
C SER A 105 9.29 -2.87 19.82
N ARG A 106 9.14 -2.92 18.49
CA ARG A 106 9.69 -3.99 17.63
C ARG A 106 11.16 -3.78 17.25
N GLY A 107 11.81 -2.73 17.80
CA GLY A 107 13.20 -2.39 17.52
C GLY A 107 13.38 -1.64 16.20
N LYS A 108 14.65 -1.47 15.79
CA LYS A 108 15.01 -0.83 14.51
C LYS A 108 15.25 -1.90 13.45
N ARG A 109 14.87 -1.59 12.23
CA ARG A 109 15.10 -2.41 11.05
C ARG A 109 15.56 -1.51 9.90
N PRO A 110 16.73 -1.81 9.27
CA PRO A 110 17.19 -1.05 8.12
C PRO A 110 16.23 -1.24 6.93
N PRO A 111 16.21 -0.30 5.97
CA PRO A 111 15.44 -0.45 4.76
C PRO A 111 15.90 -1.64 3.93
N SER A 112 14.96 -2.30 3.24
CA SER A 112 15.25 -3.30 2.21
C SER A 112 16.03 -2.65 1.05
N GLN A 113 16.90 -3.42 0.43
CA GLN A 113 17.69 -2.97 -0.71
C GLN A 113 17.03 -3.39 -2.03
N PHE A 114 16.73 -2.42 -2.88
CA PHE A 114 16.23 -2.64 -4.23
C PHE A 114 16.63 -1.48 -5.15
N ASP A 115 16.51 -1.67 -6.45
CA ASP A 115 16.69 -0.62 -7.46
C ASP A 115 15.41 0.24 -7.48
N ALA A 116 15.44 1.32 -6.69
CA ALA A 116 14.27 2.17 -6.48
C ALA A 116 13.79 2.82 -7.78
N GLU A 117 14.71 3.23 -8.66
CA GLU A 117 14.36 3.82 -9.95
C GLU A 117 13.57 2.83 -10.81
N LYS A 118 14.02 1.56 -10.90
CA LYS A 118 13.30 0.53 -11.66
C LYS A 118 11.92 0.23 -11.08
N VAL A 119 11.81 0.15 -9.75
CA VAL A 119 10.54 -0.13 -9.10
C VAL A 119 9.57 1.04 -9.29
N PHE A 120 10.01 2.28 -9.08
CA PHE A 120 9.13 3.45 -9.22
C PHE A 120 8.78 3.76 -10.68
N ARG A 121 9.66 3.45 -11.65
CA ARG A 121 9.26 3.48 -13.07
C ARG A 121 8.19 2.44 -13.36
N ALA A 122 8.28 1.24 -12.80
CA ALA A 122 7.20 0.26 -12.93
C ALA A 122 5.91 0.75 -12.28
N CYS A 123 5.98 1.41 -11.11
CA CYS A 123 4.80 2.04 -10.49
C CYS A 123 4.17 3.08 -11.43
N LEU A 124 4.96 3.95 -12.02
CA LEU A 124 4.50 4.94 -13.00
C LEU A 124 3.87 4.28 -14.24
N ASP A 125 4.54 3.26 -14.82
CA ASP A 125 4.08 2.59 -16.04
C ASP A 125 2.78 1.80 -15.86
N HIS A 126 2.43 1.44 -14.63
CA HIS A 126 1.24 0.65 -14.27
C HIS A 126 0.24 1.40 -13.38
N ASP A 127 0.37 2.72 -13.27
CA ASP A 127 -0.49 3.59 -12.45
C ASP A 127 -0.59 3.17 -10.97
N VAL A 128 0.44 2.52 -10.43
CA VAL A 128 0.52 2.10 -9.03
C VAL A 128 1.05 3.24 -8.18
N ALA A 129 0.31 3.60 -7.14
CA ALA A 129 0.72 4.65 -6.20
C ALA A 129 1.80 4.13 -5.22
N VAL A 130 2.73 5.01 -4.85
CA VAL A 130 3.70 4.76 -3.79
C VAL A 130 3.12 5.25 -2.46
N GLU A 131 3.06 4.39 -1.46
CA GLU A 131 2.57 4.77 -0.14
C GLU A 131 3.54 5.70 0.58
N ILE A 132 3.03 6.77 1.19
CA ILE A 132 3.68 7.52 2.26
C ILE A 132 3.06 7.04 3.57
N ASN A 133 3.71 6.07 4.21
CA ASN A 133 3.22 5.49 5.46
C ASN A 133 3.39 6.48 6.60
N SER A 134 2.28 6.77 7.29
CA SER A 134 2.22 7.80 8.33
C SER A 134 2.60 7.31 9.73
N ARG A 135 2.92 6.03 9.89
CA ARG A 135 3.33 5.51 11.20
C ARG A 135 4.68 6.09 11.61
N PRO A 136 4.78 6.70 12.80
CA PRO A 136 6.00 7.33 13.24
C PRO A 136 7.17 6.35 13.40
N GLU A 137 6.90 5.06 13.63
CA GLU A 137 7.93 4.04 13.73
C GLU A 137 8.53 3.62 12.38
N ARG A 138 7.87 3.96 11.25
CA ARG A 138 8.31 3.52 9.92
C ARG A 138 9.13 4.57 9.18
N CYS A 139 8.59 5.78 8.97
CA CYS A 139 9.14 6.74 8.00
C CYS A 139 9.41 6.08 6.63
N ASP A 140 8.45 5.32 6.14
CA ASP A 140 8.59 4.49 4.93
C ASP A 140 7.73 5.05 3.79
N PRO A 141 8.31 5.28 2.60
CA PRO A 141 9.74 5.21 2.28
C PRO A 141 10.55 6.34 2.95
N PRO A 142 11.89 6.21 3.04
CA PRO A 142 12.75 7.36 3.38
C PRO A 142 12.52 8.55 2.47
N ASP A 143 12.85 9.77 2.95
CA ASP A 143 12.56 11.02 2.22
C ASP A 143 13.18 11.03 0.82
N GLU A 144 14.43 10.58 0.69
CA GLU A 144 15.14 10.50 -0.60
C GLU A 144 14.43 9.60 -1.62
N LEU A 145 13.72 8.56 -1.17
CA LEU A 145 12.95 7.71 -2.06
C LEU A 145 11.61 8.33 -2.44
N ILE A 146 10.98 9.09 -1.55
CA ILE A 146 9.79 9.88 -1.88
C ILE A 146 10.14 10.95 -2.92
N GLU A 147 11.27 11.65 -2.74
CA GLU A 147 11.77 12.65 -3.70
C GLU A 147 12.02 12.01 -5.07
N LEU A 148 12.68 10.84 -5.11
CA LEU A 148 12.89 10.11 -6.36
C LEU A 148 11.55 9.75 -7.04
N ALA A 149 10.60 9.19 -6.31
CA ALA A 149 9.28 8.84 -6.85
C ALA A 149 8.52 10.09 -7.34
N ARG A 150 8.60 11.22 -6.60
CA ARG A 150 8.05 12.51 -7.01
C ARG A 150 8.64 12.99 -8.34
N ASP A 151 9.96 12.95 -8.45
CA ASP A 151 10.70 13.46 -9.63
C ASP A 151 10.49 12.58 -10.87
N LEU A 152 10.22 11.29 -10.67
CA LEU A 152 9.79 10.37 -11.72
C LEU A 152 8.34 10.58 -12.16
N GLY A 153 7.50 11.24 -11.35
CA GLY A 153 6.10 11.51 -11.69
C GLY A 153 5.10 10.52 -11.08
N CYS A 154 5.50 9.68 -10.12
CA CYS A 154 4.62 8.70 -9.49
C CYS A 154 3.41 9.32 -8.80
N LEU A 155 2.33 8.55 -8.70
CA LEU A 155 1.21 8.79 -7.79
C LEU A 155 1.59 8.39 -6.36
N PHE A 156 0.86 8.95 -5.39
CA PHE A 156 1.07 8.65 -3.97
C PHE A 156 -0.24 8.34 -3.26
N THR A 157 -0.16 7.54 -2.20
CA THR A 157 -1.17 7.48 -1.14
C THR A 157 -0.55 7.95 0.18
N ILE A 158 -1.40 8.46 1.07
CA ILE A 158 -1.00 8.77 2.45
C ILE A 158 -1.87 7.93 3.36
N ASP A 159 -1.26 6.93 4.00
CA ASP A 159 -1.95 5.90 4.75
C ASP A 159 -1.50 5.88 6.21
N SER A 160 -2.47 5.66 7.11
CA SER A 160 -2.17 5.57 8.55
C SER A 160 -1.58 4.23 8.97
N ASP A 161 -1.78 3.17 8.16
CA ASP A 161 -1.45 1.78 8.53
C ASP A 161 -2.05 1.45 9.93
N ALA A 162 -3.30 1.91 10.17
CA ALA A 162 -3.96 1.87 11.46
C ALA A 162 -4.40 0.46 11.82
N HIS A 163 -4.04 0.00 13.03
CA HIS A 163 -4.48 -1.26 13.63
C HIS A 163 -5.43 -1.04 14.81
N ALA A 164 -5.79 0.20 15.10
CA ALA A 164 -6.76 0.61 16.10
C ALA A 164 -7.35 1.98 15.75
N PRO A 165 -8.60 2.30 16.19
CA PRO A 165 -9.26 3.56 15.84
C PRO A 165 -8.44 4.81 16.12
N GLY A 166 -7.76 4.90 17.27
CA GLY A 166 -6.92 6.05 17.64
C GLY A 166 -5.65 6.23 16.80
N GLN A 167 -5.34 5.29 15.90
CA GLN A 167 -4.20 5.40 14.98
C GLN A 167 -4.58 6.06 13.65
N LEU A 168 -5.87 6.27 13.39
CA LEU A 168 -6.34 6.95 12.18
C LEU A 168 -5.82 8.39 12.10
N ASP A 169 -5.62 9.06 13.21
CA ASP A 169 -5.10 10.43 13.28
C ASP A 169 -3.63 10.56 12.85
N MET A 170 -2.90 9.43 12.78
CA MET A 170 -1.50 9.42 12.32
C MET A 170 -1.35 9.91 10.87
N LYS A 171 -2.42 9.96 10.07
CA LYS A 171 -2.39 10.50 8.71
C LYS A 171 -1.80 11.91 8.63
N SER A 172 -1.97 12.73 9.65
CA SER A 172 -1.40 14.08 9.72
C SER A 172 0.11 14.08 9.53
N LEU A 173 0.82 13.08 10.08
CA LEU A 173 2.28 12.96 9.94
C LEU A 173 2.70 12.70 8.49
N GLY A 174 1.96 11.87 7.77
CA GLY A 174 2.18 11.63 6.34
C GLY A 174 1.89 12.87 5.50
N CYS A 175 0.81 13.61 5.82
CA CYS A 175 0.46 14.87 5.16
C CYS A 175 1.55 15.93 5.34
N GLU A 176 2.03 16.16 6.56
CA GLU A 176 3.14 17.08 6.85
C GLU A 176 4.41 16.69 6.08
N ARG A 177 4.66 15.40 5.95
CA ARG A 177 5.81 14.87 5.23
C ARG A 177 5.67 15.10 3.72
N ALA A 178 4.49 14.85 3.14
CA ALA A 178 4.19 15.10 1.74
C ALA A 178 4.31 16.58 1.39
N GLU A 179 3.75 17.46 2.24
CA GLU A 179 3.87 18.93 2.07
C GLU A 179 5.33 19.39 2.11
N ARG A 180 6.09 18.96 3.10
CA ARG A 180 7.52 19.29 3.24
C ARG A 180 8.36 18.84 2.04
N LEU A 181 8.02 17.70 1.44
CA LEU A 181 8.71 17.14 0.27
C LEU A 181 8.13 17.64 -1.06
N GLY A 182 7.16 18.56 -1.02
CA GLY A 182 6.60 19.21 -2.21
C GLY A 182 5.84 18.24 -3.13
N ILE A 183 5.12 17.27 -2.56
CA ILE A 183 4.27 16.38 -3.35
C ILE A 183 3.02 17.14 -3.81
N PRO A 184 2.76 17.26 -5.12
CA PRO A 184 1.55 17.94 -5.61
C PRO A 184 0.28 17.21 -5.17
N ALA A 185 -0.73 17.95 -4.68
CA ALA A 185 -1.97 17.37 -4.17
C ALA A 185 -2.71 16.51 -5.23
N GLU A 186 -2.67 16.91 -6.49
CA GLU A 186 -3.26 16.18 -7.61
C GLU A 186 -2.63 14.80 -7.86
N ARG A 187 -1.44 14.54 -7.31
CA ARG A 187 -0.78 13.22 -7.35
C ARG A 187 -0.99 12.39 -6.09
N ILE A 188 -1.76 12.89 -5.12
CA ILE A 188 -2.08 12.17 -3.90
C ILE A 188 -3.48 11.57 -4.03
N VAL A 189 -3.55 10.29 -4.42
CA VAL A 189 -4.81 9.56 -4.68
C VAL A 189 -5.79 9.63 -3.51
N THR A 190 -5.29 9.61 -2.27
CA THR A 190 -6.13 9.69 -1.06
C THR A 190 -6.80 11.05 -0.85
N THR A 191 -6.55 12.04 -1.72
CA THR A 191 -7.27 13.33 -1.74
C THR A 191 -8.35 13.41 -2.84
N TRP A 192 -8.44 12.40 -3.72
CA TRP A 192 -9.34 12.42 -4.85
C TRP A 192 -10.79 12.07 -4.44
N PRO A 193 -11.78 12.51 -5.20
CA PRO A 193 -13.15 12.03 -5.05
C PRO A 193 -13.25 10.52 -5.18
N VAL A 194 -14.18 9.90 -4.45
CA VAL A 194 -14.31 8.44 -4.40
C VAL A 194 -14.47 7.79 -5.77
N ASP A 195 -15.21 8.44 -6.68
CA ASP A 195 -15.42 7.92 -8.04
C ASP A 195 -14.13 7.95 -8.88
N GLU A 196 -13.28 8.96 -8.67
CA GLU A 196 -11.96 9.04 -9.31
C GLU A 196 -11.02 7.96 -8.76
N VAL A 197 -11.01 7.75 -7.42
CA VAL A 197 -10.25 6.66 -6.79
C VAL A 197 -10.66 5.31 -7.35
N ARG A 198 -11.98 5.07 -7.47
CA ARG A 198 -12.50 3.80 -8.04
C ARG A 198 -12.19 3.62 -9.51
N ALA A 199 -12.23 4.70 -10.28
CA ALA A 199 -11.88 4.65 -11.70
C ALA A 199 -10.40 4.31 -11.88
N TRP A 200 -9.53 5.01 -11.16
CA TRP A 200 -8.09 4.73 -11.16
C TRP A 200 -7.77 3.29 -10.71
N ALA A 201 -8.40 2.80 -9.65
CA ALA A 201 -8.08 1.48 -9.09
C ALA A 201 -8.56 0.31 -9.98
N LYS A 202 -9.39 0.58 -10.98
CA LYS A 202 -9.87 -0.45 -11.92
C LYS A 202 -9.12 -0.47 -13.25
N GLY A 203 -8.29 0.53 -13.51
CA GLY A 203 -7.50 0.68 -14.73
C GLY A 203 -8.30 1.20 -15.89
#